data_a5c2957c3e0b71aed2e70a40ae4abd62
#
_entry.id   a5c2957c3e0b71aed2e70a40ae4abd62
#
_cell.length_a   1.000
_cell.length_b   1.000
_cell.length_c   1.000
_cell.angle_alpha   90.00
_cell.angle_beta   90.00
_cell.angle_gamma   90.00
#
_symmetry.space_group_name_H-M   'P 1'
#
loop_
_entity.id
_entity.type
_entity.pdbx_description
1 polymer ?
#
loop_
_entity_poly.entity_id
_entity_poly.type
_entity_poly.pdbx_seq_one_letter_code
_entity_poly.pdbx_strand_id
1 'polypeptide(L)'
;AIDAFGGDNAPDEVVKGAVDAVKEYGVDIVLTGDTKKLDECFERLGLSKDHITFEQADGVIEIEDNPKMILKEKKNCSMGVAMQMVADGRADAMISAGSTAALVMGGTLIVKRIKGVKRPSLTPVMPGLNNMYILLDGGANVDCRPDMLRQFAVMGSVYMNKIMGVASPKVGLLNVGAEEEKGRELEQETYALLKNSTLNFTGNVEARNAALGEVDVVVTDGFTGNIYLKTVEGMGKFMKASLKKIFFRNLGTKIGAMFTMKGIKEISKQMDYRETGGSPLLGTAKPVLKAHGSSDALAFKNAVRQAKDFVE
;
A
#
# COMPACT_ATOMS: atom_id res chain seq x y z
N ALA A 1 10.89 11.25 -2.80
CA ALA A 1 10.79 11.20 -4.26
C ALA A 1 9.46 10.59 -4.68
N ILE A 2 8.84 11.13 -5.72
CA ILE A 2 7.57 10.58 -6.25
C ILE A 2 7.74 10.33 -7.75
N ASP A 3 7.45 9.11 -8.18
CA ASP A 3 7.28 8.74 -9.58
C ASP A 3 6.08 9.48 -10.16
N ALA A 4 6.32 10.56 -10.91
CA ALA A 4 5.28 11.47 -11.37
C ALA A 4 4.47 10.94 -12.56
N PHE A 5 4.90 9.88 -13.21
CA PHE A 5 4.27 9.33 -14.41
C PHE A 5 3.74 7.89 -14.23
N GLY A 6 3.82 7.34 -13.02
CA GLY A 6 3.23 6.05 -12.70
C GLY A 6 1.77 6.16 -12.30
N GLY A 7 0.92 5.28 -12.86
CA GLY A 7 -0.52 5.20 -12.58
C GLY A 7 -1.42 5.83 -13.62
N ASP A 8 -2.72 5.53 -13.51
CA ASP A 8 -3.74 5.83 -14.52
C ASP A 8 -4.05 7.33 -14.66
N ASN A 9 -3.82 8.12 -13.59
CA ASN A 9 -4.16 9.54 -13.50
C ASN A 9 -2.91 10.44 -13.47
N ALA A 10 -1.75 9.89 -13.81
CA ALA A 10 -0.49 10.62 -13.89
C ALA A 10 -0.44 11.52 -15.15
N PRO A 11 0.24 12.67 -15.10
CA PRO A 11 0.90 13.26 -13.93
C PRO A 11 -0.02 14.14 -13.07
N ASP A 12 -1.22 14.50 -13.55
CA ASP A 12 -2.09 15.53 -12.98
C ASP A 12 -2.42 15.31 -11.50
N GLU A 13 -2.91 14.13 -11.17
CA GLU A 13 -3.31 13.82 -9.79
C GLU A 13 -2.09 13.64 -8.88
N VAL A 14 -0.97 13.17 -9.41
CA VAL A 14 0.31 13.08 -8.68
C VAL A 14 0.78 14.46 -8.26
N VAL A 15 0.80 15.41 -9.22
CA VAL A 15 1.23 16.79 -9.00
C VAL A 15 0.33 17.50 -7.98
N LYS A 16 -1.01 17.39 -8.13
CA LYS A 16 -1.97 17.94 -7.15
C LYS A 16 -1.74 17.39 -5.76
N GLY A 17 -1.62 16.05 -5.64
CA GLY A 17 -1.39 15.39 -4.36
C GLY A 17 -0.05 15.78 -3.71
N ALA A 18 0.99 15.97 -4.51
CA ALA A 18 2.29 16.47 -4.05
C ALA A 18 2.19 17.90 -3.49
N VAL A 19 1.53 18.80 -4.22
CA VAL A 19 1.30 20.20 -3.77
C VAL A 19 0.48 20.24 -2.48
N ASP A 20 -0.57 19.44 -2.39
CA ASP A 20 -1.41 19.36 -1.18
C ASP A 20 -0.63 18.78 0.01
N ALA A 21 0.25 17.81 -0.23
CA ALA A 21 1.10 17.23 0.81
C ALA A 21 2.14 18.23 1.34
N VAL A 22 2.79 19.00 0.46
CA VAL A 22 3.71 20.07 0.86
C VAL A 22 3.01 21.08 1.78
N LYS A 23 1.82 21.54 1.38
CA LYS A 23 1.04 22.51 2.16
C LYS A 23 0.62 22.00 3.54
N GLU A 24 0.26 20.71 3.62
CA GLU A 24 -0.31 20.14 4.85
C GLU A 24 0.77 19.59 5.78
N TYR A 25 1.84 18.98 5.23
CA TYR A 25 2.83 18.24 6.02
C TYR A 25 4.20 18.92 6.09
N GLY A 26 4.44 19.99 5.32
CA GLY A 26 5.70 20.73 5.34
C GLY A 26 6.91 19.91 4.91
N VAL A 27 6.77 19.08 3.90
CA VAL A 27 7.82 18.21 3.36
C VAL A 27 8.34 18.75 2.02
N ASP A 28 9.60 18.48 1.71
CA ASP A 28 10.15 18.72 0.38
C ASP A 28 9.89 17.51 -0.52
N ILE A 29 9.49 17.75 -1.77
CA ILE A 29 9.16 16.70 -2.72
C ILE A 29 10.01 16.83 -3.99
N VAL A 30 10.56 15.70 -4.44
CA VAL A 30 11.16 15.59 -5.76
C VAL A 30 10.25 14.76 -6.66
N LEU A 31 9.76 15.35 -7.74
CA LEU A 31 8.99 14.65 -8.78
C LEU A 31 9.94 14.15 -9.86
N THR A 32 9.93 12.84 -10.10
CA THR A 32 10.78 12.21 -11.12
C THR A 32 10.01 11.95 -12.40
N GLY A 33 10.56 12.38 -13.55
CA GLY A 33 9.92 12.20 -14.86
C GLY A 33 10.43 13.19 -15.90
N ASP A 34 9.65 13.36 -16.97
CA ASP A 34 9.90 14.37 -18.01
C ASP A 34 9.65 15.77 -17.42
N THR A 35 10.74 16.50 -17.16
CA THR A 35 10.67 17.80 -16.48
C THR A 35 9.91 18.85 -17.28
N LYS A 36 9.93 18.80 -18.61
CA LYS A 36 9.14 19.72 -19.45
C LYS A 36 7.66 19.48 -19.30
N LYS A 37 7.23 18.22 -19.34
CA LYS A 37 5.82 17.86 -19.14
C LYS A 37 5.36 18.19 -17.71
N LEU A 38 6.23 18.09 -16.72
CA LEU A 38 5.93 18.54 -15.37
C LEU A 38 5.75 20.05 -15.30
N ASP A 39 6.63 20.83 -15.92
CA ASP A 39 6.50 22.29 -16.00
C ASP A 39 5.17 22.69 -16.65
N GLU A 40 4.86 22.12 -17.83
CA GLU A 40 3.60 22.34 -18.53
C GLU A 40 2.38 21.96 -17.67
N CYS A 41 2.48 20.86 -16.90
CA CYS A 41 1.42 20.42 -16.00
C CYS A 41 1.18 21.44 -14.87
N PHE A 42 2.24 21.94 -14.22
CA PHE A 42 2.13 22.96 -13.17
C PHE A 42 1.53 24.26 -13.70
N GLU A 43 1.98 24.72 -14.85
CA GLU A 43 1.45 25.93 -15.52
C GLU A 43 -0.04 25.77 -15.85
N ARG A 44 -0.43 24.67 -16.49
CA ARG A 44 -1.82 24.37 -16.87
C ARG A 44 -2.75 24.29 -15.66
N LEU A 45 -2.27 23.72 -14.55
CA LEU A 45 -3.06 23.59 -13.32
C LEU A 45 -2.97 24.83 -12.41
N GLY A 46 -2.11 25.81 -12.72
CA GLY A 46 -1.92 27.02 -11.90
C GLY A 46 -1.39 26.71 -10.50
N LEU A 47 -0.52 25.71 -10.35
CA LEU A 47 -0.01 25.25 -9.06
C LEU A 47 1.37 25.84 -8.75
N SER A 48 1.64 26.09 -7.45
CA SER A 48 2.96 26.51 -6.96
C SER A 48 3.94 25.34 -6.94
N LYS A 49 5.21 25.65 -7.24
CA LYS A 49 6.35 24.72 -7.14
C LYS A 49 7.12 24.86 -5.82
N ASP A 50 6.59 25.60 -4.85
CA ASP A 50 7.24 25.79 -3.55
C ASP A 50 7.49 24.42 -2.89
N HIS A 51 8.72 24.18 -2.45
CA HIS A 51 9.17 22.91 -1.89
C HIS A 51 9.03 21.68 -2.84
N ILE A 52 8.89 21.93 -4.15
CA ILE A 52 8.83 20.88 -5.17
C ILE A 52 9.95 21.11 -6.19
N THR A 53 10.77 20.11 -6.38
CA THR A 53 11.81 20.06 -7.40
C THR A 53 11.57 18.90 -8.37
N PHE A 54 12.21 18.95 -9.53
CA PHE A 54 12.08 17.93 -10.56
C PHE A 54 13.43 17.25 -10.82
N GLU A 55 13.38 15.94 -11.01
CA GLU A 55 14.52 15.14 -11.45
C GLU A 55 14.17 14.50 -12.80
N GLN A 56 15.00 14.74 -13.81
CA GLN A 56 14.78 14.22 -15.17
C GLN A 56 14.82 12.69 -15.21
N ALA A 57 13.84 12.11 -15.89
CA ALA A 57 13.79 10.68 -16.16
C ALA A 57 13.31 10.41 -17.61
N ASP A 58 13.72 9.25 -18.15
CA ASP A 58 13.51 8.88 -19.56
C ASP A 58 12.37 7.85 -19.67
N GLY A 59 11.14 8.33 -19.77
CA GLY A 59 9.97 7.47 -19.96
C GLY A 59 9.45 6.79 -18.70
N VAL A 60 8.63 5.77 -18.89
CA VAL A 60 7.86 5.06 -17.86
C VAL A 60 8.07 3.55 -18.04
N ILE A 61 8.01 2.80 -16.94
CA ILE A 61 7.86 1.35 -16.99
C ILE A 61 6.37 1.01 -16.90
N GLU A 62 5.85 0.40 -17.97
CA GLU A 62 4.44 0.06 -18.08
C GLU A 62 4.08 -1.21 -17.31
N ILE A 63 2.78 -1.48 -17.14
CA ILE A 63 2.30 -2.67 -16.42
C ILE A 63 2.64 -3.95 -17.19
N GLU A 64 2.62 -3.89 -18.52
CA GLU A 64 2.90 -4.99 -19.44
C GLU A 64 4.39 -5.26 -19.63
N ASP A 65 5.23 -4.34 -19.22
CA ASP A 65 6.70 -4.49 -19.33
C ASP A 65 7.20 -5.62 -18.41
N ASN A 66 8.26 -6.28 -18.86
CA ASN A 66 8.96 -7.19 -17.97
C ASN A 66 9.57 -6.41 -16.78
N PRO A 67 9.22 -6.76 -15.54
CA PRO A 67 9.73 -6.02 -14.36
C PRO A 67 11.24 -5.90 -14.27
N LYS A 68 11.99 -6.85 -14.87
CA LYS A 68 13.45 -6.83 -14.89
C LYS A 68 14.03 -5.66 -15.68
N MET A 69 13.25 -5.04 -16.57
CA MET A 69 13.69 -3.89 -17.35
C MET A 69 14.04 -2.68 -16.48
N ILE A 70 13.45 -2.55 -15.28
CA ILE A 70 13.80 -1.49 -14.33
C ILE A 70 15.27 -1.54 -13.88
N LEU A 71 15.92 -2.70 -14.01
CA LEU A 71 17.32 -2.88 -13.60
C LEU A 71 18.32 -2.54 -14.74
N LYS A 72 17.86 -2.46 -15.98
CA LYS A 72 18.71 -2.31 -17.16
C LYS A 72 18.15 -1.29 -18.16
N GLU A 73 17.27 -1.76 -19.05
CA GLU A 73 16.81 -1.00 -20.23
C GLU A 73 16.00 0.24 -19.82
N LYS A 74 15.20 0.12 -18.75
CA LYS A 74 14.36 1.19 -18.20
C LYS A 74 14.84 1.69 -16.82
N LYS A 75 16.13 1.55 -16.52
CA LYS A 75 16.70 2.01 -15.24
C LYS A 75 16.52 3.51 -14.99
N ASN A 76 16.48 4.30 -16.07
CA ASN A 76 16.30 5.75 -16.04
C ASN A 76 14.82 6.16 -16.17
N CYS A 77 13.85 5.23 -16.14
CA CYS A 77 12.42 5.61 -16.10
C CYS A 77 12.09 6.34 -14.79
N SER A 78 10.95 7.02 -14.76
CA SER A 78 10.51 7.82 -13.59
C SER A 78 10.57 7.04 -12.27
N MET A 79 10.06 5.81 -12.24
CA MET A 79 10.14 4.92 -11.07
C MET A 79 11.58 4.54 -10.72
N GLY A 80 12.40 4.22 -11.72
CA GLY A 80 13.81 3.80 -11.53
C GLY A 80 14.66 4.92 -10.95
N VAL A 81 14.50 6.16 -11.44
CA VAL A 81 15.17 7.36 -10.93
C VAL A 81 14.75 7.63 -9.48
N ALA A 82 13.44 7.57 -9.15
CA ALA A 82 12.96 7.74 -7.77
C ALA A 82 13.58 6.72 -6.80
N MET A 83 13.70 5.46 -7.23
CA MET A 83 14.34 4.41 -6.42
C MET A 83 15.84 4.66 -6.24
N GLN A 84 16.52 5.09 -7.29
CA GLN A 84 17.95 5.40 -7.21
C GLN A 84 18.22 6.56 -6.27
N MET A 85 17.38 7.61 -6.29
CA MET A 85 17.48 8.74 -5.34
C MET A 85 17.43 8.28 -3.89
N VAL A 86 16.51 7.37 -3.58
CA VAL A 86 16.39 6.80 -2.23
C VAL A 86 17.60 5.91 -1.89
N ALA A 87 18.05 5.09 -2.83
CA ALA A 87 19.23 4.24 -2.63
C ALA A 87 20.51 5.05 -2.38
N ASP A 88 20.65 6.20 -3.03
CA ASP A 88 21.80 7.13 -2.90
C ASP A 88 21.67 8.08 -1.69
N GLY A 89 20.54 8.06 -0.98
CA GLY A 89 20.28 8.96 0.15
C GLY A 89 19.93 10.40 -0.25
N ARG A 90 19.58 10.65 -1.52
CA ARG A 90 19.09 11.95 -2.02
C ARG A 90 17.61 12.17 -1.73
N ALA A 91 16.91 11.11 -1.33
CA ALA A 91 15.54 11.16 -0.83
C ALA A 91 15.39 10.13 0.30
N ASP A 92 14.49 10.40 1.26
CA ASP A 92 14.26 9.54 2.42
C ASP A 92 13.29 8.39 2.10
N ALA A 93 12.34 8.63 1.19
CA ALA A 93 11.32 7.67 0.78
C ALA A 93 10.97 7.83 -0.70
N MET A 94 10.38 6.79 -1.30
CA MET A 94 9.80 6.89 -2.64
C MET A 94 8.36 6.40 -2.69
N ILE A 95 7.56 7.01 -3.58
CA ILE A 95 6.16 6.66 -3.84
C ILE A 95 5.96 6.46 -5.33
N SER A 96 5.25 5.41 -5.74
CA SER A 96 4.82 5.21 -7.12
C SER A 96 3.47 4.50 -7.20
N ALA A 97 2.62 4.93 -8.14
CA ALA A 97 1.40 4.24 -8.52
C ALA A 97 1.58 3.32 -9.75
N GLY A 98 2.78 3.23 -10.32
CA GLY A 98 3.10 2.41 -11.49
C GLY A 98 3.08 0.90 -11.24
N SER A 99 3.73 0.14 -12.12
CA SER A 99 3.78 -1.34 -12.08
C SER A 99 4.23 -1.89 -10.72
N THR A 100 3.37 -2.67 -10.06
CA THR A 100 3.68 -3.31 -8.76
C THR A 100 4.86 -4.26 -8.89
N ALA A 101 4.91 -5.03 -9.97
CA ALA A 101 5.99 -5.98 -10.17
C ALA A 101 7.35 -5.28 -10.35
N ALA A 102 7.38 -4.17 -11.09
CA ALA A 102 8.59 -3.35 -11.23
C ALA A 102 8.98 -2.68 -9.91
N LEU A 103 8.00 -2.19 -9.13
CA LEU A 103 8.24 -1.60 -7.81
C LEU A 103 8.84 -2.60 -6.83
N VAL A 104 8.31 -3.82 -6.77
CA VAL A 104 8.86 -4.90 -5.92
C VAL A 104 10.27 -5.29 -6.38
N MET A 105 10.49 -5.41 -7.68
CA MET A 105 11.80 -5.74 -8.26
C MET A 105 12.85 -4.67 -7.93
N GLY A 106 12.54 -3.41 -8.20
CA GLY A 106 13.44 -2.28 -7.94
C GLY A 106 13.64 -2.03 -6.45
N GLY A 107 12.56 -2.09 -5.65
CA GLY A 107 12.65 -2.00 -4.19
C GLY A 107 13.56 -3.07 -3.59
N THR A 108 13.50 -4.30 -4.13
CA THR A 108 14.35 -5.42 -3.68
C THR A 108 15.83 -5.26 -4.09
N LEU A 109 16.10 -4.76 -5.29
CA LEU A 109 17.44 -4.85 -5.91
C LEU A 109 18.14 -3.50 -6.06
N ILE A 110 17.41 -2.38 -6.21
CA ILE A 110 17.98 -1.02 -6.24
C ILE A 110 18.03 -0.45 -4.83
N VAL A 111 16.87 -0.31 -4.15
CA VAL A 111 16.81 0.20 -2.79
C VAL A 111 17.40 -0.81 -1.79
N LYS A 112 17.37 -2.08 -2.15
CA LYS A 112 17.84 -3.22 -1.37
C LYS A 112 16.95 -3.54 -0.17
N ARG A 113 17.26 -4.66 0.48
CA ARG A 113 16.54 -5.16 1.64
C ARG A 113 17.29 -4.86 2.93
N ILE A 114 16.57 -4.76 4.04
CA ILE A 114 17.15 -4.81 5.38
C ILE A 114 17.97 -6.10 5.50
N LYS A 115 19.15 -6.02 6.10
CA LYS A 115 20.02 -7.19 6.32
C LYS A 115 19.27 -8.27 7.11
N GLY A 116 19.22 -9.48 6.56
CA GLY A 116 18.52 -10.64 7.14
C GLY A 116 17.10 -10.84 6.61
N VAL A 117 16.47 -9.83 6.00
CA VAL A 117 15.15 -9.99 5.35
C VAL A 117 15.31 -10.73 4.04
N LYS A 118 14.59 -11.84 3.90
CA LYS A 118 14.65 -12.71 2.71
C LYS A 118 13.89 -12.14 1.52
N ARG A 119 12.68 -11.61 1.77
CA ARG A 119 11.82 -10.95 0.78
C ARG A 119 11.10 -9.77 1.42
N PRO A 120 10.98 -8.64 0.72
CA PRO A 120 10.06 -7.61 1.14
C PRO A 120 8.61 -8.03 0.88
N SER A 121 7.67 -7.49 1.65
CA SER A 121 6.25 -7.78 1.56
C SER A 121 5.46 -6.51 1.24
N LEU A 122 4.56 -6.58 0.28
CA LEU A 122 3.58 -5.52 0.05
C LEU A 122 2.53 -5.58 1.15
N THR A 123 2.36 -4.48 1.87
CA THR A 123 1.60 -4.45 3.13
C THR A 123 0.46 -3.44 3.09
N PRO A 124 -0.67 -3.76 2.43
CA PRO A 124 -1.85 -2.91 2.49
C PRO A 124 -2.42 -2.84 3.90
N VAL A 125 -2.82 -1.62 4.30
CA VAL A 125 -3.63 -1.38 5.49
C VAL A 125 -5.09 -1.57 5.13
N MET A 126 -5.76 -2.47 5.84
CA MET A 126 -7.11 -2.93 5.55
C MET A 126 -8.10 -2.42 6.60
N PRO A 127 -9.32 -2.03 6.22
CA PRO A 127 -10.35 -1.70 7.18
C PRO A 127 -10.95 -2.96 7.81
N GLY A 128 -10.94 -3.05 9.13
CA GLY A 128 -11.74 -4.00 9.89
C GLY A 128 -12.98 -3.33 10.47
N LEU A 129 -13.87 -4.10 11.08
CA LEU A 129 -15.12 -3.56 11.65
C LEU A 129 -14.85 -2.54 12.78
N ASN A 130 -13.89 -2.84 13.65
CA ASN A 130 -13.58 -2.05 14.85
C ASN A 130 -12.18 -1.43 14.84
N ASN A 131 -11.29 -1.88 13.95
CA ASN A 131 -9.88 -1.47 13.89
C ASN A 131 -9.37 -1.55 12.45
N MET A 132 -8.20 -0.99 12.23
CA MET A 132 -7.43 -1.25 11.01
C MET A 132 -6.51 -2.45 11.28
N TYR A 133 -6.32 -3.29 10.28
CA TYR A 133 -5.34 -4.38 10.29
C TYR A 133 -4.48 -4.33 9.03
N ILE A 134 -3.39 -5.05 9.02
CA ILE A 134 -2.51 -5.13 7.85
C ILE A 134 -2.45 -6.55 7.30
N LEU A 135 -2.27 -6.65 5.99
CA LEU A 135 -2.13 -7.91 5.27
C LEU A 135 -0.69 -8.05 4.77
N LEU A 136 -0.02 -9.13 5.09
CA LEU A 136 1.31 -9.49 4.61
C LEU A 136 1.31 -10.96 4.15
N ASP A 137 1.46 -11.23 2.89
CA ASP A 137 1.84 -10.40 1.74
C ASP A 137 0.63 -10.06 0.87
N GLY A 138 0.52 -8.80 0.46
CA GLY A 138 -0.56 -8.33 -0.42
C GLY A 138 -0.32 -8.55 -1.93
N GLY A 139 0.72 -9.33 -2.32
CA GLY A 139 0.94 -9.69 -3.71
C GLY A 139 2.36 -9.44 -4.27
N ALA A 140 3.37 -9.25 -3.42
CA ALA A 140 4.76 -9.13 -3.86
C ALA A 140 5.41 -10.50 -4.12
N ASN A 141 5.01 -11.55 -3.39
CA ASN A 141 5.63 -12.87 -3.44
C ASN A 141 4.56 -13.95 -3.60
N VAL A 142 4.37 -14.44 -4.82
CA VAL A 142 3.38 -15.47 -5.15
C VAL A 142 3.70 -16.78 -4.43
N ASP A 143 4.97 -17.21 -4.50
CA ASP A 143 5.46 -18.39 -3.82
C ASP A 143 6.27 -18.02 -2.58
N CYS A 144 5.87 -18.51 -1.43
CA CYS A 144 6.53 -18.28 -0.15
C CYS A 144 7.00 -19.59 0.50
N ARG A 145 7.95 -19.45 1.40
CA ARG A 145 8.37 -20.51 2.32
C ARG A 145 7.98 -20.13 3.75
N PRO A 146 7.83 -21.11 4.66
CA PRO A 146 7.42 -20.85 6.05
C PRO A 146 8.26 -19.78 6.78
N ASP A 147 9.56 -19.76 6.51
CA ASP A 147 10.49 -18.81 7.09
C ASP A 147 10.31 -17.37 6.58
N MET A 148 9.74 -17.20 5.36
CA MET A 148 9.36 -15.88 4.84
C MET A 148 8.09 -15.38 5.53
N LEU A 149 7.05 -16.23 5.67
CA LEU A 149 5.82 -15.87 6.37
C LEU A 149 6.10 -15.50 7.83
N ARG A 150 7.00 -16.22 8.50
CA ARG A 150 7.47 -15.84 9.83
C ARG A 150 8.12 -14.44 9.84
N GLN A 151 8.92 -14.09 8.83
CA GLN A 151 9.49 -12.74 8.72
C GLN A 151 8.41 -11.69 8.45
N PHE A 152 7.40 -12.00 7.64
CA PHE A 152 6.25 -11.11 7.41
C PHE A 152 5.51 -10.83 8.73
N ALA A 153 5.27 -11.86 9.55
CA ALA A 153 4.68 -11.71 10.87
C ALA A 153 5.47 -10.75 11.76
N VAL A 154 6.81 -10.90 11.79
CA VAL A 154 7.70 -10.01 12.56
C VAL A 154 7.62 -8.57 12.03
N MET A 155 7.76 -8.38 10.71
CA MET A 155 7.70 -7.05 10.09
C MET A 155 6.34 -6.38 10.33
N GLY A 156 5.25 -7.13 10.18
CA GLY A 156 3.90 -6.64 10.44
C GLY A 156 3.70 -6.26 11.91
N SER A 157 4.16 -7.07 12.84
CA SER A 157 4.07 -6.76 14.28
C SER A 157 4.84 -5.50 14.63
N VAL A 158 6.03 -5.30 14.08
CA VAL A 158 6.83 -4.07 14.28
C VAL A 158 6.10 -2.86 13.67
N TYR A 159 5.55 -2.99 12.47
CA TYR A 159 4.78 -1.92 11.83
C TYR A 159 3.56 -1.51 12.66
N MET A 160 2.73 -2.47 13.06
CA MET A 160 1.56 -2.20 13.89
C MET A 160 1.93 -1.57 15.23
N ASN A 161 3.06 -1.97 15.82
CA ASN A 161 3.51 -1.39 17.07
C ASN A 161 4.07 0.03 16.90
N LYS A 162 4.97 0.25 15.94
CA LYS A 162 5.71 1.52 15.82
C LYS A 162 4.93 2.59 15.06
N ILE A 163 4.22 2.23 13.99
CA ILE A 163 3.50 3.18 13.13
C ILE A 163 2.04 3.30 13.53
N MET A 164 1.38 2.17 13.86
CA MET A 164 -0.05 2.18 14.19
C MET A 164 -0.33 2.29 15.69
N GLY A 165 0.69 2.24 16.56
CA GLY A 165 0.58 2.44 18.01
C GLY A 165 -0.05 1.27 18.77
N VAL A 166 -0.15 0.08 18.17
CA VAL A 166 -0.71 -1.11 18.82
C VAL A 166 0.35 -1.78 19.69
N ALA A 167 0.20 -1.74 21.02
CA ALA A 167 1.23 -2.18 21.96
C ALA A 167 1.62 -3.67 21.80
N SER A 168 0.65 -4.55 21.58
CA SER A 168 0.85 -6.00 21.42
C SER A 168 0.00 -6.52 20.25
N PRO A 169 0.45 -6.33 19.00
CA PRO A 169 -0.35 -6.69 17.83
C PRO A 169 -0.66 -8.19 17.79
N LYS A 170 -1.93 -8.53 17.61
CA LYS A 170 -2.37 -9.90 17.41
C LYS A 170 -2.01 -10.35 15.99
N VAL A 171 -1.27 -11.43 15.89
CA VAL A 171 -0.83 -12.02 14.62
C VAL A 171 -1.66 -13.26 14.32
N GLY A 172 -2.34 -13.28 13.17
CA GLY A 172 -3.08 -14.43 12.68
C GLY A 172 -2.51 -14.94 11.36
N LEU A 173 -2.45 -16.25 11.20
CA LEU A 173 -2.09 -16.89 9.94
C LEU A 173 -3.38 -17.17 9.13
N LEU A 174 -3.50 -16.53 7.96
CA LEU A 174 -4.67 -16.70 7.10
C LEU A 174 -4.78 -18.15 6.62
N ASN A 175 -5.91 -18.78 6.89
CA ASN A 175 -6.08 -20.21 6.63
C ASN A 175 -7.55 -20.53 6.28
N VAL A 176 -7.79 -21.77 5.85
CA VAL A 176 -9.12 -22.33 5.48
C VAL A 176 -9.96 -22.73 6.69
N GLY A 177 -9.39 -22.79 7.88
CA GLY A 177 -10.04 -23.13 9.16
C GLY A 177 -9.16 -22.70 10.32
N ALA A 178 -9.73 -22.66 11.52
CA ALA A 178 -9.07 -22.15 12.74
C ALA A 178 -8.18 -23.22 13.42
N GLU A 179 -8.38 -24.51 13.13
CA GLU A 179 -7.68 -25.61 13.77
C GLU A 179 -6.21 -25.65 13.34
N GLU A 180 -5.32 -26.08 14.24
CA GLU A 180 -3.87 -26.06 14.07
C GLU A 180 -3.38 -26.85 12.85
N GLU A 181 -4.03 -27.99 12.55
CA GLU A 181 -3.68 -28.89 11.46
C GLU A 181 -4.21 -28.47 10.08
N LYS A 182 -4.96 -27.41 9.98
CA LYS A 182 -5.52 -26.94 8.71
C LYS A 182 -4.47 -26.31 7.79
N GLY A 183 -4.81 -26.26 6.52
CA GLY A 183 -4.00 -25.66 5.46
C GLY A 183 -3.08 -26.65 4.76
N ARG A 184 -2.28 -26.10 3.86
CA ARG A 184 -1.22 -26.82 3.12
C ARG A 184 0.01 -26.98 4.03
N GLU A 185 1.02 -27.68 3.56
CA GLU A 185 2.32 -27.79 4.23
C GLU A 185 2.91 -26.41 4.61
N LEU A 186 2.77 -25.42 3.72
CA LEU A 186 3.21 -24.05 3.97
C LEU A 186 2.60 -23.46 5.25
N GLU A 187 1.27 -23.55 5.41
CA GLU A 187 0.57 -23.01 6.58
C GLU A 187 0.89 -23.80 7.84
N GLN A 188 0.93 -25.12 7.77
CA GLN A 188 1.22 -25.99 8.92
C GLN A 188 2.64 -25.77 9.47
N GLU A 189 3.66 -25.70 8.59
CA GLU A 189 5.02 -25.39 9.00
C GLU A 189 5.15 -23.94 9.53
N THR A 190 4.45 -22.99 8.90
CA THR A 190 4.43 -21.59 9.36
C THR A 190 3.77 -21.48 10.73
N TYR A 191 2.67 -22.19 10.96
CA TYR A 191 1.99 -22.23 12.26
C TYR A 191 2.96 -22.68 13.36
N ALA A 192 3.68 -23.78 13.15
CA ALA A 192 4.67 -24.27 14.11
C ALA A 192 5.77 -23.25 14.39
N LEU A 193 6.26 -22.51 13.37
CA LEU A 193 7.26 -21.47 13.54
C LEU A 193 6.73 -20.25 14.32
N LEU A 194 5.47 -19.85 14.08
CA LEU A 194 4.84 -18.72 14.76
C LEU A 194 4.48 -19.04 16.20
N LYS A 195 3.97 -20.24 16.47
CA LYS A 195 3.63 -20.74 17.81
C LYS A 195 4.84 -20.74 18.75
N ASN A 196 6.03 -21.04 18.21
CA ASN A 196 7.28 -21.05 18.95
C ASN A 196 8.03 -19.71 18.92
N SER A 197 7.40 -18.63 18.46
CA SER A 197 7.98 -17.27 18.42
C SER A 197 7.61 -16.46 19.65
N THR A 198 8.20 -15.25 19.77
CA THR A 198 7.86 -14.27 20.82
C THR A 198 6.72 -13.35 20.41
N LEU A 199 6.12 -13.56 19.23
CA LEU A 199 5.01 -12.77 18.75
C LEU A 199 3.71 -13.10 19.49
N ASN A 200 2.79 -12.14 19.55
CA ASN A 200 1.43 -12.38 20.04
C ASN A 200 0.62 -13.14 18.96
N PHE A 201 1.04 -14.37 18.69
CA PHE A 201 0.42 -15.23 17.70
C PHE A 201 -0.88 -15.85 18.26
N THR A 202 -1.99 -15.61 17.59
CA THR A 202 -3.33 -16.04 18.01
C THR A 202 -3.83 -17.30 17.29
N GLY A 203 -3.01 -17.87 16.40
CA GLY A 203 -3.38 -19.07 15.63
C GLY A 203 -3.81 -18.76 14.21
N ASN A 204 -4.47 -19.72 13.57
CA ASN A 204 -5.08 -19.56 12.26
C ASN A 204 -6.28 -18.60 12.33
N VAL A 205 -6.47 -17.82 11.28
CA VAL A 205 -7.62 -16.92 11.11
C VAL A 205 -8.27 -17.17 9.76
N GLU A 206 -9.58 -17.35 9.73
CA GLU A 206 -10.32 -17.42 8.46
C GLU A 206 -10.51 -16.02 7.86
N ALA A 207 -10.59 -15.95 6.53
CA ALA A 207 -10.73 -14.69 5.78
C ALA A 207 -11.91 -13.81 6.27
N ARG A 208 -13.05 -14.43 6.64
CA ARG A 208 -14.21 -13.71 7.17
C ARG A 208 -13.93 -13.04 8.51
N ASN A 209 -13.17 -13.68 9.38
CA ASN A 209 -12.84 -13.20 10.72
C ASN A 209 -11.75 -12.12 10.67
N ALA A 210 -10.78 -12.27 9.75
CA ALA A 210 -9.79 -11.22 9.47
C ALA A 210 -10.47 -9.91 9.06
N ALA A 211 -11.48 -9.96 8.18
CA ALA A 211 -12.26 -8.78 7.77
C ALA A 211 -13.07 -8.15 8.93
N LEU A 212 -13.39 -8.90 9.99
CA LEU A 212 -14.02 -8.38 11.22
C LEU A 212 -13.02 -7.71 12.18
N GLY A 213 -11.71 -7.81 11.90
CA GLY A 213 -10.66 -7.21 12.72
C GLY A 213 -10.35 -8.01 14.00
N GLU A 214 -10.43 -9.34 13.94
CA GLU A 214 -10.07 -10.20 15.07
C GLU A 214 -8.57 -10.20 15.36
N VAL A 215 -7.76 -9.90 14.33
CA VAL A 215 -6.30 -9.79 14.41
C VAL A 215 -5.82 -8.47 13.81
N ASP A 216 -4.63 -8.03 14.20
CA ASP A 216 -4.03 -6.78 13.72
C ASP A 216 -3.08 -7.02 12.54
N VAL A 217 -2.50 -8.21 12.46
CA VAL A 217 -1.57 -8.64 11.41
C VAL A 217 -2.07 -9.94 10.80
N VAL A 218 -2.46 -9.91 9.55
CA VAL A 218 -2.86 -11.10 8.77
C VAL A 218 -1.69 -11.53 7.91
N VAL A 219 -1.17 -12.74 8.16
CA VAL A 219 0.00 -13.29 7.45
C VAL A 219 -0.45 -14.33 6.43
N THR A 220 0.06 -14.23 5.20
CA THR A 220 -0.22 -15.18 4.12
C THR A 220 0.84 -15.08 3.02
N ASP A 221 0.81 -15.98 2.02
CA ASP A 221 1.54 -15.83 0.77
C ASP A 221 0.92 -14.72 -0.11
N GLY A 222 1.68 -14.18 -1.06
CA GLY A 222 1.20 -13.09 -1.91
C GLY A 222 0.13 -13.50 -2.92
N PHE A 223 0.01 -14.78 -3.27
CA PHE A 223 -1.07 -15.24 -4.13
C PHE A 223 -2.42 -15.19 -3.39
N THR A 224 -2.50 -15.82 -2.25
CA THR A 224 -3.69 -15.84 -1.38
C THR A 224 -4.03 -14.40 -0.92
N GLY A 225 -3.02 -13.65 -0.50
CA GLY A 225 -3.19 -12.29 -0.02
C GLY A 225 -3.70 -11.34 -1.09
N ASN A 226 -3.21 -11.42 -2.32
CA ASN A 226 -3.73 -10.58 -3.41
C ASN A 226 -5.19 -10.93 -3.78
N ILE A 227 -5.55 -12.21 -3.78
CA ILE A 227 -6.94 -12.65 -4.00
C ILE A 227 -7.83 -12.09 -2.89
N TYR A 228 -7.41 -12.23 -1.63
CA TYR A 228 -8.14 -11.70 -0.47
C TYR A 228 -8.31 -10.16 -0.56
N LEU A 229 -7.22 -9.44 -0.80
CA LEU A 229 -7.22 -7.98 -0.99
C LEU A 229 -8.22 -7.55 -2.06
N LYS A 230 -8.14 -8.14 -3.26
CA LYS A 230 -9.02 -7.80 -4.39
C LYS A 230 -10.48 -8.16 -4.13
N THR A 231 -10.74 -9.23 -3.38
CA THR A 231 -12.07 -9.60 -2.95
C THR A 231 -12.66 -8.56 -2.00
N VAL A 232 -11.91 -8.13 -0.98
CA VAL A 232 -12.35 -7.10 -0.03
C VAL A 232 -12.58 -5.76 -0.74
N GLU A 233 -11.67 -5.33 -1.63
CA GLU A 233 -11.84 -4.14 -2.45
C GLU A 233 -13.11 -4.22 -3.33
N GLY A 234 -13.33 -5.37 -3.97
CA GLY A 234 -14.51 -5.64 -4.82
C GLY A 234 -15.80 -5.58 -4.02
N MET A 235 -15.84 -6.20 -2.84
CA MET A 235 -17.00 -6.17 -1.95
C MET A 235 -17.30 -4.76 -1.44
N GLY A 236 -16.29 -3.95 -1.13
CA GLY A 236 -16.46 -2.55 -0.77
C GLY A 236 -17.13 -1.74 -1.89
N LYS A 237 -16.66 -1.91 -3.13
CA LYS A 237 -17.28 -1.27 -4.32
C LYS A 237 -18.72 -1.73 -4.53
N PHE A 238 -18.98 -3.04 -4.40
CA PHE A 238 -20.32 -3.62 -4.53
C PHE A 238 -21.28 -3.05 -3.46
N MET A 239 -20.87 -3.01 -2.20
CA MET A 239 -21.68 -2.45 -1.11
C MET A 239 -22.00 -0.97 -1.34
N LYS A 240 -21.01 -0.16 -1.71
CA LYS A 240 -21.19 1.27 -2.03
C LYS A 240 -22.19 1.47 -3.16
N ALA A 241 -22.09 0.69 -4.25
CA ALA A 241 -23.02 0.75 -5.37
C ALA A 241 -24.45 0.31 -4.96
N SER A 242 -24.56 -0.75 -4.17
CA SER A 242 -25.85 -1.26 -3.68
C SER A 242 -26.56 -0.27 -2.75
N LEU A 243 -25.83 0.32 -1.81
CA LEU A 243 -26.37 1.38 -0.93
C LEU A 243 -26.85 2.59 -1.75
N LYS A 244 -26.04 3.04 -2.73
CA LYS A 244 -26.45 4.12 -3.64
C LYS A 244 -27.73 3.78 -4.37
N LYS A 245 -27.88 2.56 -4.90
CA LYS A 245 -29.09 2.10 -5.61
C LYS A 245 -30.33 2.11 -4.69
N ILE A 246 -30.17 1.69 -3.41
CA ILE A 246 -31.28 1.68 -2.44
C ILE A 246 -31.69 3.11 -2.10
N PHE A 247 -30.75 3.97 -1.73
CA PHE A 247 -31.04 5.33 -1.27
C PHE A 247 -31.56 6.27 -2.35
N PHE A 248 -31.21 6.03 -3.60
CA PHE A 248 -31.68 6.88 -4.72
C PHE A 248 -32.83 6.28 -5.52
N ARG A 249 -33.50 5.24 -5.00
CA ARG A 249 -34.58 4.54 -5.70
C ARG A 249 -35.82 5.39 -5.92
N ASN A 250 -36.26 6.18 -4.93
CA ASN A 250 -37.44 7.05 -4.99
C ASN A 250 -37.29 8.23 -3.99
N LEU A 251 -38.29 9.12 -3.97
CA LEU A 251 -38.26 10.31 -3.12
C LEU A 251 -38.22 9.95 -1.62
N GLY A 252 -39.00 8.95 -1.19
CA GLY A 252 -39.02 8.50 0.21
C GLY A 252 -37.67 7.97 0.69
N THR A 253 -36.99 7.14 -0.15
CA THR A 253 -35.66 6.63 0.16
C THR A 253 -34.59 7.73 0.17
N LYS A 254 -34.72 8.76 -0.68
CA LYS A 254 -33.81 9.93 -0.65
C LYS A 254 -33.96 10.73 0.65
N ILE A 255 -35.19 10.92 1.14
CA ILE A 255 -35.45 11.58 2.44
C ILE A 255 -34.85 10.73 3.56
N GLY A 256 -35.10 9.41 3.58
CA GLY A 256 -34.48 8.49 4.55
C GLY A 256 -32.95 8.51 4.54
N ALA A 257 -32.35 8.62 3.35
CA ALA A 257 -30.90 8.76 3.21
C ALA A 257 -30.33 10.00 3.92
N MET A 258 -31.07 11.12 3.96
CA MET A 258 -30.60 12.35 4.61
C MET A 258 -30.33 12.13 6.12
N PHE A 259 -31.14 11.31 6.79
CA PHE A 259 -30.96 11.01 8.21
C PHE A 259 -29.82 10.03 8.49
N THR A 260 -29.45 9.18 7.54
CA THR A 260 -28.38 8.17 7.69
C THR A 260 -27.07 8.57 7.01
N MET A 261 -27.06 9.66 6.25
CA MET A 261 -25.93 10.05 5.40
C MET A 261 -24.63 10.26 6.17
N LYS A 262 -24.70 10.78 7.41
CA LYS A 262 -23.52 11.00 8.25
C LYS A 262 -22.80 9.67 8.54
N GLY A 263 -23.53 8.68 9.08
CA GLY A 263 -22.97 7.36 9.38
C GLY A 263 -22.46 6.63 8.14
N ILE A 264 -23.20 6.75 7.01
CA ILE A 264 -22.75 6.15 5.73
C ILE A 264 -21.45 6.77 5.24
N LYS A 265 -21.30 8.10 5.38
CA LYS A 265 -20.04 8.78 5.02
C LYS A 265 -18.88 8.34 5.90
N GLU A 266 -19.10 8.16 7.20
CA GLU A 266 -18.08 7.68 8.14
C GLU A 266 -17.60 6.26 7.77
N ILE A 267 -18.52 5.32 7.53
CA ILE A 267 -18.17 3.96 7.07
C ILE A 267 -17.50 4.01 5.70
N SER A 268 -18.00 4.83 4.76
CA SER A 268 -17.40 4.97 3.43
C SER A 268 -15.98 5.51 3.50
N LYS A 269 -15.70 6.43 4.42
CA LYS A 269 -14.36 6.97 4.66
C LYS A 269 -13.43 5.91 5.23
N GLN A 270 -13.89 5.13 6.20
CA GLN A 270 -13.12 4.03 6.79
C GLN A 270 -12.73 2.96 5.73
N MET A 271 -13.62 2.71 4.75
CA MET A 271 -13.38 1.74 3.67
C MET A 271 -12.65 2.35 2.46
N ASP A 272 -12.31 3.63 2.50
CA ASP A 272 -11.69 4.32 1.36
C ASP A 272 -10.17 4.20 1.43
N TYR A 273 -9.57 3.40 0.54
CA TYR A 273 -8.11 3.23 0.46
C TYR A 273 -7.35 4.55 0.29
N ARG A 274 -8.00 5.60 -0.22
CA ARG A 274 -7.39 6.92 -0.40
C ARG A 274 -7.04 7.58 0.93
N GLU A 275 -7.76 7.25 1.99
CA GLU A 275 -7.50 7.76 3.35
C GLU A 275 -6.24 7.13 3.98
N THR A 276 -5.91 5.90 3.61
CA THR A 276 -4.68 5.24 4.04
C THR A 276 -3.47 5.64 3.21
N GLY A 277 -3.68 5.97 1.94
CA GLY A 277 -2.66 6.45 1.02
C GLY A 277 -2.05 5.37 0.16
N GLY A 278 -1.14 4.57 0.68
CA GLY A 278 -0.42 3.54 -0.06
C GLY A 278 -0.20 2.26 0.73
N SER A 279 0.42 1.30 0.06
CA SER A 279 0.88 0.04 0.67
C SER A 279 2.39 0.07 0.76
N PRO A 280 2.99 0.11 1.95
CA PRO A 280 4.44 0.04 2.08
C PRO A 280 4.97 -1.33 1.65
N LEU A 281 6.14 -1.32 1.05
CA LEU A 281 6.93 -2.51 0.76
C LEU A 281 7.86 -2.76 1.95
N LEU A 282 7.35 -3.44 2.98
CA LEU A 282 8.09 -3.70 4.21
C LEU A 282 9.29 -4.63 3.95
N GLY A 283 10.40 -4.35 4.60
CA GLY A 283 11.64 -5.12 4.48
C GLY A 283 12.64 -4.55 3.47
N THR A 284 12.32 -3.46 2.79
CA THR A 284 13.29 -2.64 2.04
C THR A 284 14.14 -1.80 2.98
N ALA A 285 15.39 -1.51 2.60
CA ALA A 285 16.34 -0.76 3.42
C ALA A 285 15.94 0.70 3.66
N LYS A 286 15.09 1.24 2.80
CA LYS A 286 14.48 2.58 2.87
C LYS A 286 13.01 2.48 2.49
N PRO A 287 12.15 3.41 2.91
CA PRO A 287 10.72 3.38 2.63
C PRO A 287 10.40 3.42 1.12
N VAL A 288 9.66 2.41 0.66
CA VAL A 288 9.11 2.32 -0.70
C VAL A 288 7.61 2.09 -0.55
N LEU A 289 6.80 2.97 -1.12
CA LEU A 289 5.35 2.91 -1.01
C LEU A 289 4.70 2.72 -2.38
N LYS A 290 3.78 1.78 -2.46
CA LYS A 290 2.94 1.55 -3.62
C LYS A 290 1.60 2.27 -3.45
N ALA A 291 1.35 3.32 -4.21
CA ALA A 291 0.02 3.89 -4.36
C ALA A 291 -0.82 3.06 -5.35
N HIS A 292 -2.13 3.06 -5.23
CA HIS A 292 -3.02 2.33 -6.14
C HIS A 292 -2.91 2.91 -7.56
N GLY A 293 -3.03 2.08 -8.61
CA GLY A 293 -2.96 2.55 -10.01
C GLY A 293 -3.93 3.69 -10.31
N SER A 294 -5.14 3.63 -9.78
CA SER A 294 -6.17 4.68 -9.94
C SER A 294 -6.14 5.78 -8.86
N SER A 295 -5.02 5.98 -8.17
CA SER A 295 -4.88 7.02 -7.14
C SER A 295 -5.20 8.40 -7.69
N ASP A 296 -5.95 9.17 -6.90
CA ASP A 296 -6.19 10.60 -7.10
C ASP A 296 -5.28 11.44 -6.17
N ALA A 297 -5.43 12.76 -6.21
CA ALA A 297 -4.63 13.69 -5.42
C ALA A 297 -4.70 13.40 -3.90
N LEU A 298 -5.89 13.02 -3.38
CA LEU A 298 -6.05 12.67 -1.98
C LEU A 298 -5.23 11.44 -1.60
N ALA A 299 -5.25 10.40 -2.44
CA ALA A 299 -4.47 9.19 -2.22
C ALA A 299 -2.95 9.48 -2.23
N PHE A 300 -2.47 10.28 -3.18
CA PHE A 300 -1.06 10.68 -3.22
C PHE A 300 -0.67 11.52 -2.00
N LYS A 301 -1.49 12.51 -1.61
CA LYS A 301 -1.26 13.29 -0.39
C LYS A 301 -1.11 12.40 0.84
N ASN A 302 -2.02 11.45 1.02
CA ASN A 302 -1.98 10.52 2.15
C ASN A 302 -0.82 9.49 2.05
N ALA A 303 -0.39 9.12 0.83
CA ALA A 303 0.81 8.31 0.65
C ALA A 303 2.08 9.07 1.09
N VAL A 304 2.14 10.39 0.86
CA VAL A 304 3.23 11.24 1.38
C VAL A 304 3.20 11.31 2.89
N ARG A 305 2.01 11.47 3.52
CA ARG A 305 1.87 11.40 4.98
C ARG A 305 2.43 10.09 5.52
N GLN A 306 2.02 8.96 4.94
CA GLN A 306 2.50 7.64 5.35
C GLN A 306 4.02 7.50 5.16
N ALA A 307 4.59 8.05 4.07
CA ALA A 307 6.04 8.06 3.88
C ALA A 307 6.76 8.87 4.97
N LYS A 308 6.20 10.03 5.36
CA LYS A 308 6.72 10.84 6.46
C LYS A 308 6.70 10.08 7.78
N ASP A 309 5.56 9.46 8.13
CA ASP A 309 5.40 8.66 9.35
C ASP A 309 6.43 7.49 9.43
N PHE A 310 6.91 7.02 8.28
CA PHE A 310 7.95 5.99 8.18
C PHE A 310 9.37 6.50 8.41
N VAL A 311 9.62 7.78 8.12
CA VAL A 311 10.95 8.41 8.19
C VAL A 311 11.21 8.96 9.59
N GLU A 312 10.18 9.46 10.26
CA GLU A 312 10.20 9.97 11.64
C GLU A 312 10.22 8.82 12.67
#